data_b52e4d622b91b54cccb033f6632560ea
#
_entry.id   b52e4d622b91b54cccb033f6632560ea
#
_cell.length_a   1.000
_cell.length_b   1.000
_cell.length_c   1.000
_cell.angle_alpha   90.00
_cell.angle_beta   90.00
_cell.angle_gamma   90.00
#
_symmetry.space_group_name_H-M   'P 1'
#
loop_
_entity.id
_entity.type
_entity.pdbx_description
1 polymer ?
#
loop_
_entity_poly.entity_id
_entity_poly.type
_entity_poly.pdbx_seq_one_letter_code
_entity_poly.pdbx_strand_id
1 'polypeptide(L)'
;MKFFITLLILLGLCINSNYVLAASSGGDTGSSLYRSGKKLVIKAKKLEKKDKIAKAEELYLKALVKLEKAYAKDKKNPDILNYLGYALRKTGNLDRAETFYLEGLKLDASHLGINEYLGELYVQTGRIELAKERIQVLNGCKCEEYDELKELIEKN
;
A
#
# COMPACT_ATOMS: atom_id res chain seq x y z
N MET A 1 -14.22 -8.35 -88.57
CA MET A 1 -13.16 -8.71 -87.56
C MET A 1 -13.64 -8.21 -86.23
N LYS A 2 -14.11 -9.09 -85.35
CA LYS A 2 -14.67 -8.76 -84.03
C LYS A 2 -13.67 -9.17 -82.97
N PHE A 3 -13.11 -8.19 -82.24
CA PHE A 3 -12.25 -8.48 -81.13
C PHE A 3 -13.10 -8.61 -79.82
N PHE A 4 -13.12 -9.83 -79.29
CA PHE A 4 -13.67 -10.07 -77.95
C PHE A 4 -12.63 -9.72 -76.91
N ILE A 5 -12.91 -8.71 -76.12
CA ILE A 5 -12.12 -8.39 -74.93
C ILE A 5 -12.77 -9.13 -73.78
N THR A 6 -12.06 -10.14 -73.23
CA THR A 6 -12.49 -10.89 -72.06
C THR A 6 -12.03 -10.14 -70.84
N LEU A 7 -12.96 -9.55 -70.09
CA LEU A 7 -12.70 -8.86 -68.81
C LEU A 7 -12.61 -9.90 -67.70
N LEU A 8 -11.41 -10.15 -67.21
CA LEU A 8 -11.16 -10.96 -66.00
C LEU A 8 -11.41 -10.11 -64.76
N ILE A 9 -12.53 -10.36 -64.08
CA ILE A 9 -12.84 -9.78 -62.81
C ILE A 9 -12.10 -10.61 -61.72
N LEU A 10 -10.98 -10.10 -61.24
CA LEU A 10 -10.31 -10.63 -60.04
C LEU A 10 -11.10 -10.20 -58.79
N LEU A 11 -11.87 -11.12 -58.23
CA LEU A 11 -12.47 -10.96 -56.91
C LEU A 11 -11.34 -11.00 -55.86
N GLY A 12 -10.86 -9.84 -55.45
CA GLY A 12 -9.99 -9.70 -54.29
C GLY A 12 -10.77 -9.99 -53.01
N LEU A 13 -10.59 -11.17 -52.42
CA LEU A 13 -11.03 -11.44 -51.04
C LEU A 13 -10.18 -10.60 -50.08
N CYS A 14 -10.67 -9.45 -49.68
CA CYS A 14 -10.14 -8.73 -48.51
C CYS A 14 -10.49 -9.52 -47.26
N ILE A 15 -9.57 -10.36 -46.81
CA ILE A 15 -9.65 -10.98 -45.50
C ILE A 15 -9.31 -9.86 -44.47
N ASN A 16 -10.35 -9.19 -43.98
CA ASN A 16 -10.22 -8.32 -42.80
C ASN A 16 -9.95 -9.18 -41.59
N SER A 17 -8.69 -9.52 -41.36
CA SER A 17 -8.23 -10.06 -40.11
C SER A 17 -8.25 -8.94 -39.06
N ASN A 18 -9.40 -8.74 -38.46
CA ASN A 18 -9.50 -7.95 -37.20
C ASN A 18 -8.73 -8.71 -36.13
N TYR A 19 -7.42 -8.51 -36.06
CA TYR A 19 -6.67 -8.84 -34.87
C TYR A 19 -7.14 -7.86 -33.77
N VAL A 20 -8.17 -8.28 -33.04
CA VAL A 20 -8.48 -7.70 -31.74
C VAL A 20 -7.27 -8.06 -30.85
N LEU A 21 -6.30 -7.14 -30.81
CA LEU A 21 -5.29 -7.16 -29.81
C LEU A 21 -6.07 -6.96 -28.51
N ALA A 22 -6.43 -8.05 -27.85
CA ALA A 22 -6.90 -8.02 -26.47
C ALA A 22 -5.72 -7.47 -25.66
N ALA A 23 -5.65 -6.14 -25.58
CA ALA A 23 -4.87 -5.49 -24.57
C ALA A 23 -5.44 -6.04 -23.26
N SER A 24 -4.72 -6.98 -22.68
CA SER A 24 -4.92 -7.40 -21.30
C SER A 24 -4.74 -6.13 -20.46
N SER A 25 -5.83 -5.40 -20.29
CA SER A 25 -5.94 -4.36 -19.29
C SER A 25 -5.99 -5.10 -17.95
N GLY A 26 -4.87 -5.68 -17.56
CA GLY A 26 -4.61 -6.12 -16.21
C GLY A 26 -4.58 -4.88 -15.34
N GLY A 27 -5.76 -4.26 -15.15
CA GLY A 27 -5.92 -3.15 -14.23
C GLY A 27 -5.40 -3.62 -12.89
N ASP A 28 -4.45 -2.88 -12.31
CA ASP A 28 -3.89 -3.18 -11.01
C ASP A 28 -5.03 -3.46 -10.02
N THR A 29 -5.14 -4.70 -9.56
CA THR A 29 -6.14 -5.08 -8.55
C THR A 29 -5.81 -4.44 -7.22
N GLY A 30 -6.80 -4.24 -6.34
CA GLY A 30 -6.54 -3.74 -4.98
C GLY A 30 -5.44 -4.54 -4.26
N SER A 31 -5.46 -5.87 -4.41
CA SER A 31 -4.45 -6.77 -3.84
C SER A 31 -3.05 -6.58 -4.45
N SER A 32 -2.91 -6.36 -5.76
CA SER A 32 -1.60 -6.11 -6.39
C SER A 32 -1.02 -4.76 -5.98
N LEU A 33 -1.88 -3.73 -5.90
CA LEU A 33 -1.53 -2.39 -5.42
C LEU A 33 -1.06 -2.43 -3.95
N TYR A 34 -1.81 -3.10 -3.09
CA TYR A 34 -1.42 -3.31 -1.69
C TYR A 34 -0.06 -3.98 -1.58
N ARG A 35 0.15 -5.13 -2.23
CA ARG A 35 1.43 -5.84 -2.20
C ARG A 35 2.59 -4.97 -2.69
N SER A 36 2.35 -4.18 -3.74
CA SER A 36 3.36 -3.26 -4.28
C SER A 36 3.70 -2.15 -3.28
N GLY A 37 2.69 -1.52 -2.67
CA GLY A 37 2.86 -0.50 -1.63
C GLY A 37 3.58 -1.04 -0.40
N LYS A 38 3.14 -2.18 0.14
CA LYS A 38 3.80 -2.90 1.25
C LYS A 38 5.28 -3.17 0.97
N LYS A 39 5.60 -3.67 -0.24
CA LYS A 39 7.00 -3.92 -0.63
C LYS A 39 7.86 -2.65 -0.62
N LEU A 40 7.30 -1.52 -1.03
CA LEU A 40 7.99 -0.23 -0.98
C LEU A 40 8.24 0.22 0.47
N VAL A 41 7.26 0.09 1.36
CA VAL A 41 7.42 0.39 2.79
C VAL A 41 8.52 -0.47 3.42
N ILE A 42 8.50 -1.79 3.19
CA ILE A 42 9.54 -2.70 3.71
C ILE A 42 10.94 -2.30 3.20
N LYS A 43 11.05 -1.91 1.93
CA LYS A 43 12.32 -1.44 1.37
C LYS A 43 12.76 -0.11 2.00
N ALA A 44 11.84 0.80 2.25
CA ALA A 44 12.10 2.07 2.93
C ALA A 44 12.60 1.84 4.38
N LYS A 45 11.92 1.00 5.17
CA LYS A 45 12.39 0.59 6.52
C LYS A 45 13.84 0.09 6.49
N LYS A 46 14.22 -0.72 5.49
CA LYS A 46 15.60 -1.21 5.32
C LYS A 46 16.60 -0.10 4.98
N LEU A 47 16.16 0.95 4.30
CA LEU A 47 17.02 2.11 3.99
C LEU A 47 17.20 3.01 5.21
N GLU A 48 16.16 3.20 6.03
CA GLU A 48 16.27 3.90 7.33
C GLU A 48 17.28 3.22 8.25
N LYS A 49 17.20 1.90 8.42
CA LYS A 49 18.18 1.10 9.21
C LYS A 49 19.63 1.25 8.69
N LYS A 50 19.81 1.79 7.47
CA LYS A 50 21.13 2.09 6.86
C LYS A 50 21.43 3.59 6.78
N ASP A 51 20.70 4.40 7.53
CA ASP A 51 20.81 5.86 7.57
C ASP A 51 20.64 6.56 6.21
N LYS A 52 19.89 5.92 5.29
CA LYS A 52 19.59 6.47 3.96
C LYS A 52 18.21 7.14 3.95
N ILE A 53 18.00 8.11 4.84
CA ILE A 53 16.71 8.71 5.16
C ILE A 53 16.02 9.30 3.94
N ALA A 54 16.68 10.16 3.16
CA ALA A 54 16.07 10.78 1.96
C ALA A 54 15.59 9.74 0.92
N LYS A 55 16.34 8.64 0.75
CA LYS A 55 15.90 7.55 -0.13
C LYS A 55 14.75 6.74 0.45
N ALA A 56 14.68 6.60 1.76
CA ALA A 56 13.57 5.95 2.44
C ALA A 56 12.28 6.78 2.28
N GLU A 57 12.35 8.09 2.49
CA GLU A 57 11.24 9.01 2.33
C GLU A 57 10.66 8.96 0.90
N GLU A 58 11.51 9.00 -0.14
CA GLU A 58 11.08 8.84 -1.53
C GLU A 58 10.28 7.54 -1.74
N LEU A 59 10.69 6.44 -1.11
CA LEU A 59 9.97 5.17 -1.21
C LEU A 59 8.65 5.19 -0.44
N TYR A 60 8.57 5.87 0.72
CA TYR A 60 7.31 6.05 1.44
C TYR A 60 6.31 6.86 0.61
N LEU A 61 6.74 7.95 -0.03
CA LEU A 61 5.88 8.72 -0.94
C LEU A 61 5.37 7.87 -2.12
N LYS A 62 6.24 7.05 -2.72
CA LYS A 62 5.82 6.11 -3.77
C LYS A 62 4.87 5.02 -3.24
N ALA A 63 5.06 4.58 -2.01
CA ALA A 63 4.17 3.62 -1.36
C ALA A 63 2.77 4.21 -1.16
N LEU A 64 2.68 5.46 -0.70
CA LEU A 64 1.40 6.17 -0.50
C LEU A 64 0.55 6.15 -1.77
N VAL A 65 1.12 6.46 -2.93
CA VAL A 65 0.39 6.43 -4.22
C VAL A 65 -0.23 5.06 -4.50
N LYS A 66 0.48 3.98 -4.18
CA LYS A 66 -0.02 2.61 -4.40
C LYS A 66 -1.07 2.21 -3.36
N LEU A 67 -0.82 2.56 -2.10
CA LEU A 67 -1.69 2.23 -0.98
C LEU A 67 -3.01 3.00 -1.01
N GLU A 68 -3.01 4.28 -1.39
CA GLU A 68 -4.23 5.06 -1.59
C GLU A 68 -5.10 4.49 -2.71
N LYS A 69 -4.49 4.03 -3.80
CA LYS A 69 -5.20 3.31 -4.87
C LYS A 69 -5.75 1.96 -4.39
N ALA A 70 -5.01 1.25 -3.53
CA ALA A 70 -5.49 0.01 -2.93
C ALA A 70 -6.68 0.28 -1.99
N TYR A 71 -6.58 1.29 -1.13
CA TYR A 71 -7.64 1.72 -0.22
C TYR A 71 -8.91 2.13 -0.96
N ALA A 72 -8.79 2.84 -2.09
CA ALA A 72 -9.94 3.20 -2.92
C ALA A 72 -10.71 1.97 -3.44
N LYS A 73 -10.04 0.82 -3.58
CA LYS A 73 -10.65 -0.45 -4.02
C LYS A 73 -11.14 -1.33 -2.87
N ASP A 74 -10.50 -1.25 -1.70
CA ASP A 74 -10.84 -2.03 -0.52
C ASP A 74 -10.61 -1.19 0.75
N LYS A 75 -11.67 -0.49 1.18
CA LYS A 75 -11.63 0.37 2.37
C LYS A 75 -11.73 -0.38 3.69
N LYS A 76 -12.08 -1.67 3.64
CA LYS A 76 -12.30 -2.50 4.84
C LYS A 76 -11.14 -3.45 5.13
N ASN A 77 -9.97 -3.17 4.63
CA ASN A 77 -8.79 -3.98 4.84
C ASN A 77 -7.87 -3.31 5.87
N PRO A 78 -7.77 -3.84 7.10
CA PRO A 78 -6.97 -3.23 8.15
C PRO A 78 -5.47 -3.20 7.81
N ASP A 79 -4.97 -4.17 7.05
CA ASP A 79 -3.59 -4.16 6.57
C ASP A 79 -3.27 -2.96 5.66
N ILE A 80 -4.20 -2.58 4.76
CA ILE A 80 -4.02 -1.41 3.89
C ILE A 80 -3.97 -0.15 4.76
N LEU A 81 -4.87 -0.02 5.73
CA LEU A 81 -4.93 1.10 6.67
C LEU A 81 -3.66 1.19 7.53
N ASN A 82 -3.14 0.04 7.98
CA ASN A 82 -1.87 -0.05 8.69
C ASN A 82 -0.70 0.55 7.87
N TYR A 83 -0.53 0.09 6.64
CA TYR A 83 0.59 0.57 5.80
C TYR A 83 0.41 2.00 5.30
N LEU A 84 -0.84 2.49 5.11
CA LEU A 84 -1.13 3.91 4.86
C LEU A 84 -0.71 4.76 6.06
N GLY A 85 -1.18 4.41 7.25
CA GLY A 85 -0.81 5.10 8.49
C GLY A 85 0.70 5.13 8.68
N TYR A 86 1.37 3.99 8.48
CA TYR A 86 2.82 3.91 8.58
C TYR A 86 3.54 4.87 7.61
N ALA A 87 3.23 4.81 6.33
CA ALA A 87 3.88 5.66 5.34
C ALA A 87 3.59 7.15 5.56
N LEU A 88 2.36 7.52 5.98
CA LEU A 88 2.00 8.89 6.34
C LEU A 88 2.78 9.37 7.55
N ARG A 89 2.91 8.56 8.61
CA ARG A 89 3.70 8.90 9.80
C ARG A 89 5.17 9.14 9.44
N LYS A 90 5.75 8.28 8.61
CA LYS A 90 7.15 8.38 8.16
C LYS A 90 7.42 9.56 7.22
N THR A 91 6.39 10.12 6.60
CA THR A 91 6.45 11.35 5.79
C THR A 91 5.93 12.59 6.53
N GLY A 92 5.75 12.51 7.86
CA GLY A 92 5.40 13.63 8.73
C GLY A 92 3.91 14.02 8.77
N ASN A 93 3.04 13.28 8.08
CA ASN A 93 1.59 13.56 8.11
C ASN A 93 0.91 12.79 9.25
N LEU A 94 1.17 13.23 10.49
CA LEU A 94 0.79 12.50 11.70
C LEU A 94 -0.72 12.41 11.90
N ASP A 95 -1.47 13.47 11.62
CA ASP A 95 -2.93 13.52 11.82
C ASP A 95 -3.65 12.51 10.89
N ARG A 96 -3.24 12.47 9.62
CA ARG A 96 -3.79 11.48 8.69
C ARG A 96 -3.36 10.06 9.05
N ALA A 97 -2.13 9.88 9.52
CA ALA A 97 -1.66 8.57 9.97
C ALA A 97 -2.53 8.04 11.12
N GLU A 98 -2.77 8.87 12.15
CA GLU A 98 -3.65 8.53 13.26
C GLU A 98 -5.05 8.17 12.80
N THR A 99 -5.63 8.98 11.88
CA THR A 99 -6.95 8.72 11.33
C THR A 99 -7.04 7.31 10.71
N PHE A 100 -6.08 6.91 9.89
CA PHE A 100 -6.06 5.58 9.26
C PHE A 100 -5.84 4.45 10.29
N TYR A 101 -4.99 4.65 11.27
CA TYR A 101 -4.82 3.67 12.34
C TYR A 101 -6.12 3.46 13.14
N LEU A 102 -6.79 4.54 13.53
CA LEU A 102 -8.05 4.47 14.25
C LEU A 102 -9.17 3.84 13.41
N GLU A 103 -9.21 4.12 12.10
CA GLU A 103 -10.12 3.44 11.18
C GLU A 103 -9.82 1.93 11.11
N GLY A 104 -8.56 1.55 11.04
CA GLY A 104 -8.13 0.16 11.05
C GLY A 104 -8.51 -0.57 12.34
N LEU A 105 -8.34 0.06 13.50
CA LEU A 105 -8.74 -0.52 14.79
C LEU A 105 -10.26 -0.68 14.95
N LYS A 106 -11.08 0.10 14.24
CA LYS A 106 -12.53 -0.15 14.17
C LYS A 106 -12.87 -1.43 13.42
N LEU A 107 -12.01 -1.87 12.50
CA LEU A 107 -12.18 -3.10 11.73
C LEU A 107 -11.59 -4.32 12.46
N ASP A 108 -10.41 -4.13 13.06
CA ASP A 108 -9.69 -5.14 13.83
C ASP A 108 -8.99 -4.47 15.02
N ALA A 109 -9.62 -4.48 16.18
CA ALA A 109 -9.11 -3.86 17.41
C ALA A 109 -7.82 -4.54 17.91
N SER A 110 -7.58 -5.79 17.52
CA SER A 110 -6.42 -6.58 17.94
C SER A 110 -5.28 -6.60 16.92
N HIS A 111 -5.40 -5.86 15.81
CA HIS A 111 -4.39 -5.83 14.76
C HIS A 111 -3.01 -5.39 15.30
N LEU A 112 -2.05 -6.33 15.33
CA LEU A 112 -0.76 -6.12 15.99
C LEU A 112 -0.03 -4.88 15.46
N GLY A 113 0.23 -4.82 14.15
CA GLY A 113 0.99 -3.71 13.56
C GLY A 113 0.29 -2.34 13.70
N ILE A 114 -1.06 -2.27 13.75
CA ILE A 114 -1.74 -0.98 13.98
C ILE A 114 -1.56 -0.55 15.43
N ASN A 115 -1.70 -1.45 16.41
CA ASN A 115 -1.49 -1.12 17.81
C ASN A 115 -0.03 -0.68 18.06
N GLU A 116 0.95 -1.36 17.48
CA GLU A 116 2.36 -0.95 17.52
C GLU A 116 2.54 0.45 16.96
N TYR A 117 2.19 0.67 15.68
CA TYR A 117 2.52 1.92 14.99
C TYR A 117 1.71 3.12 15.46
N LEU A 118 0.49 2.92 15.94
CA LEU A 118 -0.27 3.96 16.64
C LEU A 118 0.36 4.28 17.99
N GLY A 119 0.84 3.26 18.71
CA GLY A 119 1.61 3.44 19.95
C GLY A 119 2.88 4.25 19.71
N GLU A 120 3.66 3.91 18.66
CA GLU A 120 4.85 4.70 18.27
C GLU A 120 4.48 6.16 17.91
N LEU A 121 3.36 6.38 17.21
CA LEU A 121 2.87 7.73 16.89
C LEU A 121 2.55 8.49 18.17
N TYR A 122 1.92 7.85 19.14
CA TYR A 122 1.62 8.47 20.42
C TYR A 122 2.88 8.83 21.22
N VAL A 123 3.90 7.97 21.23
CA VAL A 123 5.21 8.33 21.81
C VAL A 123 5.81 9.52 21.08
N GLN A 124 5.85 9.50 19.75
CA GLN A 124 6.39 10.57 18.90
C GLN A 124 5.71 11.93 19.16
N THR A 125 4.44 11.92 19.58
CA THR A 125 3.63 13.13 19.86
C THR A 125 3.51 13.44 21.36
N GLY A 126 4.28 12.76 22.23
CA GLY A 126 4.27 12.99 23.68
C GLY A 126 3.05 12.44 24.41
N ARG A 127 2.20 11.66 23.76
CA ARG A 127 0.98 11.07 24.32
C ARG A 127 1.23 9.69 24.91
N ILE A 128 2.16 9.63 25.89
CA ILE A 128 2.69 8.37 26.43
C ILE A 128 1.61 7.47 27.04
N GLU A 129 0.60 8.03 27.72
CA GLU A 129 -0.48 7.22 28.30
C GLU A 129 -1.29 6.49 27.22
N LEU A 130 -1.55 7.11 26.08
CA LEU A 130 -2.21 6.44 24.94
C LEU A 130 -1.32 5.34 24.33
N ALA A 131 0.00 5.54 24.31
CA ALA A 131 0.92 4.48 23.88
C ALA A 131 0.88 3.28 24.83
N LYS A 132 0.77 3.52 26.16
CA LYS A 132 0.60 2.47 27.18
C LYS A 132 -0.71 1.69 27.00
N GLU A 133 -1.77 2.33 26.55
CA GLU A 133 -3.01 1.62 26.22
C GLU A 133 -2.82 0.69 25.00
N ARG A 134 -2.03 1.12 24.01
CA ARG A 134 -1.77 0.27 22.82
C ARG A 134 -0.93 -0.96 23.17
N ILE A 135 0.10 -0.80 23.99
CA ILE A 135 0.94 -1.94 24.39
C ILE A 135 0.16 -2.95 25.26
N GLN A 136 -0.86 -2.53 26.01
CA GLN A 136 -1.70 -3.48 26.74
C GLN A 136 -2.47 -4.42 25.81
N VAL A 137 -2.89 -3.94 24.62
CA VAL A 137 -3.54 -4.78 23.61
C VAL A 137 -2.57 -5.84 23.07
N LEU A 138 -1.28 -5.51 22.96
CA LEU A 138 -0.23 -6.42 22.51
C LEU A 138 0.26 -7.38 23.60
N ASN A 139 -0.17 -7.19 24.84
CA ASN A 139 0.31 -7.99 25.96
C ASN A 139 -0.02 -9.48 25.76
N GLY A 140 1.01 -10.31 25.83
CA GLY A 140 0.88 -11.77 25.68
C GLY A 140 1.02 -12.30 24.26
N CYS A 141 1.15 -11.44 23.22
CA CYS A 141 1.32 -11.91 21.84
C CYS A 141 2.65 -12.63 21.58
N LYS A 142 3.68 -12.42 22.41
CA LYS A 142 5.08 -12.89 22.16
C LYS A 142 5.56 -12.50 20.76
N CYS A 143 5.32 -11.27 20.35
CA CYS A 143 5.54 -10.72 19.02
C CYS A 143 6.52 -9.53 19.07
N GLU A 144 7.17 -9.26 17.93
CA GLU A 144 8.14 -8.17 17.77
C GLU A 144 7.48 -6.79 18.05
N GLU A 145 6.20 -6.64 17.66
CA GLU A 145 5.43 -5.42 17.84
C GLU A 145 5.29 -4.99 19.30
N TYR A 146 5.17 -5.96 20.23
CA TYR A 146 5.16 -5.68 21.67
C TYR A 146 6.54 -5.20 22.14
N ASP A 147 7.59 -5.90 21.75
CA ASP A 147 8.95 -5.61 22.19
C ASP A 147 9.43 -4.26 21.65
N GLU A 148 9.17 -3.94 20.35
CA GLU A 148 9.54 -2.66 19.74
C GLU A 148 8.81 -1.49 20.42
N LEU A 149 7.49 -1.59 20.67
CA LEU A 149 6.74 -0.53 21.32
C LEU A 149 7.12 -0.37 22.80
N LYS A 150 7.34 -1.48 23.53
CA LYS A 150 7.79 -1.45 24.92
C LYS A 150 9.10 -0.70 25.07
N GLU A 151 10.09 -1.06 24.27
CA GLU A 151 11.41 -0.41 24.29
C GLU A 151 11.29 1.11 24.01
N LEU A 152 10.40 1.50 23.08
CA LEU A 152 10.20 2.90 22.76
C LEU A 152 9.54 3.68 23.91
N ILE A 153 8.55 3.09 24.59
CA ILE A 153 7.89 3.71 25.75
C ILE A 153 8.88 3.86 26.92
N GLU A 154 9.73 2.86 27.18
CA GLU A 154 10.69 2.88 28.29
C GLU A 154 11.81 3.92 28.12
N LYS A 155 12.07 4.38 26.88
CA LYS A 155 13.11 5.39 26.57
C LYS A 155 12.60 6.83 26.64
N ASN A 156 11.29 7.05 26.79
CA ASN A 156 10.65 8.37 26.80
C ASN A 156 9.91 8.66 28.09
#